data_e78d8429b9d0c860aba0901c86caa848
#
_entry.id   e78d8429b9d0c860aba0901c86caa848
#
_cell.length_a   1.000
_cell.length_b   1.000
_cell.length_c   1.000
_cell.angle_alpha   90.00
_cell.angle_beta   90.00
_cell.angle_gamma   90.00
#
_symmetry.space_group_name_H-M   'P 1'
#
loop_
_entity.id
_entity.type
_entity.pdbx_description
1 polymer ?
#
loop_
_entity_poly.entity_id
_entity_poly.type
_entity_poly.pdbx_seq_one_letter_code
_entity_poly.pdbx_strand_id
1 'polypeptide(L)'
;MRASANPGGVGGWWIKKMFIDPSQPNTAFAAKDMESGKSLVFPPNHAKAGYPLFQRKFIPARLTDNPYLMASGEYEAMLLSLPEVERRRLLDGDWDVAEGAAFAEFNRPTHVCEPFELPRGWPRFRTADYGYSSPSCILWGAVDHDGNLWIYRELYSKRLTADALADAIFEAEAYDPPMYASVLDKSCWNRVAGAPSVAQTMIQRGIRWLPSNSDRMSGKLELHKRLQLNEDSGEPRLKIFSTCTNLVRTLPTIPLSRTNSEDVDTKSEDHAYDALRYLCMLRQINNTNFSSWSNRIKDTAPEPRDIVFGY
;
A
#
# COMPACT_ATOMS: atom_id res chain seq x y z
N MET A 1 -19.63 -27.03 2.72
CA MET A 1 -18.67 -27.32 1.65
C MET A 1 -17.28 -27.17 2.24
N ARG A 2 -16.34 -28.04 1.91
CA ARG A 2 -14.92 -27.95 2.27
C ARG A 2 -14.11 -27.90 0.98
N ALA A 3 -13.09 -27.08 0.93
CA ALA A 3 -12.16 -26.98 -0.18
C ALA A 3 -10.75 -26.81 0.34
N SER A 4 -9.77 -27.35 -0.34
CA SER A 4 -8.33 -27.13 -0.09
C SER A 4 -7.75 -26.25 -1.18
N ALA A 5 -6.79 -25.42 -0.82
CA ALA A 5 -6.05 -24.58 -1.76
C ALA A 5 -4.66 -24.28 -1.20
N ASN A 6 -3.69 -24.16 -2.10
CA ASN A 6 -2.34 -23.68 -1.76
C ASN A 6 -2.21 -22.18 -2.10
N PRO A 7 -1.32 -21.47 -1.42
CA PRO A 7 -0.95 -20.10 -1.79
C PRO A 7 -0.45 -20.04 -3.25
N GLY A 8 -0.76 -18.93 -3.92
CA GLY A 8 -0.32 -18.67 -5.30
C GLY A 8 -1.32 -19.11 -6.37
N GLY A 9 -0.90 -18.95 -7.65
CA GLY A 9 -1.77 -19.16 -8.80
C GLY A 9 -2.77 -18.02 -9.05
N VAL A 10 -3.42 -18.10 -10.22
CA VAL A 10 -4.31 -17.01 -10.72
C VAL A 10 -5.50 -16.72 -9.80
N GLY A 11 -5.97 -17.70 -9.04
CA GLY A 11 -7.10 -17.57 -8.10
C GLY A 11 -6.68 -17.26 -6.66
N GLY A 12 -5.39 -17.21 -6.35
CA GLY A 12 -4.88 -17.06 -4.97
C GLY A 12 -5.40 -15.80 -4.26
N TRP A 13 -5.38 -14.67 -4.95
CA TRP A 13 -5.88 -13.40 -4.42
C TRP A 13 -7.37 -13.45 -4.03
N TRP A 14 -8.18 -14.14 -4.85
CA TRP A 14 -9.61 -14.30 -4.59
C TRP A 14 -9.84 -15.14 -3.33
N ILE A 15 -9.15 -16.26 -3.20
CA ILE A 15 -9.24 -17.13 -2.02
C ILE A 15 -8.80 -16.35 -0.79
N LYS A 16 -7.67 -15.63 -0.87
CA LYS A 16 -7.16 -14.82 0.21
C LYS A 16 -8.20 -13.77 0.66
N LYS A 17 -8.71 -12.96 -0.25
CA LYS A 17 -9.73 -11.93 0.01
C LYS A 17 -11.02 -12.50 0.62
N MET A 18 -11.43 -13.69 0.19
CA MET A 18 -12.72 -14.27 0.57
C MET A 18 -12.66 -15.10 1.86
N PHE A 19 -11.53 -15.70 2.19
CA PHE A 19 -11.43 -16.69 3.25
C PHE A 19 -10.35 -16.39 4.29
N ILE A 20 -9.30 -15.66 3.95
CA ILE A 20 -8.13 -15.47 4.82
C ILE A 20 -8.15 -14.08 5.45
N ASP A 21 -8.14 -13.01 4.65
CA ASP A 21 -8.10 -11.62 5.13
C ASP A 21 -9.28 -11.21 6.04
N PRO A 22 -10.52 -11.74 5.88
CA PRO A 22 -11.64 -11.25 6.66
C PRO A 22 -11.62 -11.61 8.13
N SER A 23 -10.84 -12.59 8.57
CA SER A 23 -10.83 -13.04 9.97
C SER A 23 -9.55 -13.78 10.33
N GLN A 24 -9.26 -13.85 11.62
CA GLN A 24 -8.15 -14.65 12.13
C GLN A 24 -8.32 -16.14 11.77
N PRO A 25 -7.22 -16.88 11.57
CA PRO A 25 -7.25 -18.32 11.35
C PRO A 25 -8.09 -19.05 12.40
N ASN A 26 -8.78 -20.10 11.97
CA ASN A 26 -9.63 -20.92 12.82
C ASN A 26 -10.89 -20.25 13.40
N THR A 27 -11.17 -19.00 13.04
CA THR A 27 -12.35 -18.25 13.46
C THR A 27 -13.41 -18.25 12.37
N ALA A 28 -14.66 -18.63 12.72
CA ALA A 28 -15.78 -18.54 11.80
C ALA A 28 -16.27 -17.09 11.67
N PHE A 29 -16.56 -16.65 10.47
CA PHE A 29 -17.05 -15.30 10.19
C PHE A 29 -18.18 -15.32 9.15
N ALA A 30 -19.02 -14.29 9.17
CA ALA A 30 -20.07 -14.12 8.17
C ALA A 30 -19.42 -13.89 6.79
N ALA A 31 -19.90 -14.59 5.77
CA ALA A 31 -19.46 -14.34 4.42
C ALA A 31 -19.72 -12.88 4.03
N LYS A 32 -18.75 -12.26 3.34
CA LYS A 32 -18.84 -10.88 2.87
C LYS A 32 -19.02 -10.84 1.37
N ASP A 33 -19.74 -9.83 0.92
CA ASP A 33 -19.79 -9.45 -0.49
C ASP A 33 -18.44 -8.93 -0.97
N MET A 34 -18.02 -9.32 -2.16
CA MET A 34 -16.67 -8.99 -2.67
C MET A 34 -16.48 -7.53 -3.03
N GLU A 35 -17.53 -6.86 -3.46
CA GLU A 35 -17.45 -5.47 -3.93
C GLU A 35 -17.66 -4.50 -2.78
N SER A 36 -18.72 -4.69 -2.02
CA SER A 36 -19.11 -3.79 -0.92
C SER A 36 -18.42 -4.08 0.42
N GLY A 37 -17.83 -5.28 0.59
CA GLY A 37 -17.24 -5.74 1.85
C GLY A 37 -18.28 -6.00 2.97
N LYS A 38 -19.57 -5.78 2.71
CA LYS A 38 -20.65 -5.96 3.69
C LYS A 38 -20.93 -7.44 3.94
N SER A 39 -21.30 -7.77 5.16
CA SER A 39 -21.71 -9.13 5.52
C SER A 39 -22.99 -9.53 4.78
N LEU A 40 -22.96 -10.74 4.21
CA LEU A 40 -24.14 -11.33 3.57
C LEU A 40 -25.07 -11.87 4.65
N VAL A 41 -26.19 -11.19 4.87
CA VAL A 41 -27.18 -11.52 5.90
C VAL A 41 -28.56 -11.71 5.29
N PHE A 42 -29.44 -12.42 6.00
CA PHE A 42 -30.83 -12.53 5.60
C PHE A 42 -31.52 -11.17 5.64
N PRO A 43 -32.39 -10.88 4.64
CA PRO A 43 -33.07 -9.59 4.52
C PRO A 43 -34.05 -9.35 5.69
N PRO A 44 -34.45 -8.10 5.95
CA PRO A 44 -35.29 -7.73 7.10
C PRO A 44 -36.64 -8.44 7.18
N ASN A 45 -37.18 -8.88 6.05
CA ASN A 45 -38.47 -9.59 5.94
C ASN A 45 -38.36 -11.11 6.08
N HIS A 46 -37.18 -11.66 6.36
CA HIS A 46 -36.95 -13.09 6.54
C HIS A 46 -36.99 -13.46 8.02
N ALA A 47 -37.45 -14.69 8.34
CA ALA A 47 -37.50 -15.19 9.72
C ALA A 47 -36.17 -15.18 10.46
N LYS A 48 -35.05 -15.20 9.72
CA LYS A 48 -33.68 -15.11 10.23
C LYS A 48 -33.04 -13.75 9.89
N ALA A 49 -33.81 -12.68 9.86
CA ALA A 49 -33.30 -11.34 9.54
C ALA A 49 -32.04 -11.00 10.37
N GLY A 50 -31.01 -10.49 9.69
CA GLY A 50 -29.75 -10.12 10.33
C GLY A 50 -28.77 -11.28 10.59
N TYR A 51 -29.22 -12.54 10.53
CA TYR A 51 -28.29 -13.67 10.64
C TYR A 51 -27.49 -13.85 9.35
N PRO A 52 -26.21 -14.30 9.42
CA PRO A 52 -25.41 -14.60 8.23
C PRO A 52 -26.10 -15.61 7.30
N LEU A 53 -26.10 -15.36 6.00
CA LEU A 53 -26.56 -16.33 5.00
C LEU A 53 -25.74 -17.63 5.09
N PHE A 54 -24.42 -17.50 5.26
CA PHE A 54 -23.50 -18.61 5.51
C PHE A 54 -22.23 -18.07 6.18
N GLN A 55 -21.52 -18.97 6.85
CA GLN A 55 -20.26 -18.68 7.49
C GLN A 55 -19.11 -19.31 6.72
N ARG A 56 -17.96 -18.68 6.81
CA ARG A 56 -16.68 -19.17 6.30
C ARG A 56 -15.71 -19.31 7.44
N LYS A 57 -14.74 -20.21 7.28
CA LYS A 57 -13.62 -20.40 8.20
C LYS A 57 -12.40 -20.80 7.41
N PHE A 58 -11.30 -20.13 7.61
CA PHE A 58 -9.99 -20.54 7.12
C PHE A 58 -9.31 -21.41 8.18
N ILE A 59 -8.85 -22.58 7.77
CA ILE A 59 -8.07 -23.48 8.62
C ILE A 59 -6.71 -23.61 7.92
N PRO A 60 -5.65 -22.98 8.44
CA PRO A 60 -4.31 -23.17 7.91
C PRO A 60 -3.87 -24.62 8.12
N ALA A 61 -3.13 -25.16 7.16
CA ALA A 61 -2.44 -26.43 7.26
C ALA A 61 -0.97 -26.21 6.87
N ARG A 62 -0.08 -26.53 7.78
CA ARG A 62 1.38 -26.43 7.57
C ARG A 62 1.97 -27.81 7.43
N LEU A 63 3.16 -27.90 6.84
CA LEU A 63 3.89 -29.16 6.79
C LEU A 63 4.08 -29.79 8.17
N THR A 64 4.36 -28.96 9.18
CA THR A 64 4.53 -29.38 10.60
C THR A 64 3.28 -30.00 11.21
N ASP A 65 2.11 -29.79 10.64
CA ASP A 65 0.84 -30.39 11.11
C ASP A 65 0.69 -31.85 10.64
N ASN A 66 1.56 -32.30 9.74
CA ASN A 66 1.54 -33.65 9.19
C ASN A 66 2.72 -34.49 9.68
N PRO A 67 2.57 -35.29 10.76
CA PRO A 67 3.67 -36.07 11.33
C PRO A 67 4.25 -37.09 10.37
N TYR A 68 3.49 -37.59 9.41
CA TYR A 68 3.98 -38.55 8.43
C TYR A 68 4.97 -37.94 7.43
N LEU A 69 4.71 -36.70 6.99
CA LEU A 69 5.63 -35.99 6.08
C LEU A 69 6.87 -35.47 6.81
N MET A 70 6.73 -35.16 8.11
CA MET A 70 7.86 -34.73 8.95
C MET A 70 8.78 -35.90 9.32
N ALA A 71 8.27 -37.12 9.37
CA ALA A 71 9.03 -38.28 9.88
C ALA A 71 10.23 -38.63 8.98
N SER A 72 10.13 -38.47 7.67
CA SER A 72 11.24 -38.76 6.73
C SER A 72 12.20 -37.59 6.52
N GLY A 73 11.70 -36.35 6.70
CA GLY A 73 12.43 -35.12 6.35
C GLY A 73 12.66 -34.89 4.84
N GLU A 74 12.38 -35.88 4.00
CA GLU A 74 12.63 -35.81 2.55
C GLU A 74 11.78 -34.75 1.87
N TYR A 75 10.50 -34.66 2.28
CA TYR A 75 9.57 -33.69 1.70
C TYR A 75 9.94 -32.25 2.14
N GLU A 76 10.34 -32.07 3.38
CA GLU A 76 10.86 -30.79 3.88
C GLU A 76 12.13 -30.39 3.12
N ALA A 77 13.08 -31.29 2.95
CA ALA A 77 14.31 -31.02 2.20
C ALA A 77 14.01 -30.64 0.74
N MET A 78 13.05 -31.30 0.12
CA MET A 78 12.58 -30.96 -1.23
C MET A 78 12.03 -29.53 -1.26
N LEU A 79 11.16 -29.15 -0.33
CA LEU A 79 10.60 -27.79 -0.26
C LEU A 79 11.66 -26.74 0.03
N LEU A 80 12.65 -27.03 0.90
CA LEU A 80 13.78 -26.16 1.18
C LEU A 80 14.68 -25.90 -0.03
N SER A 81 14.73 -26.83 -0.99
CA SER A 81 15.50 -26.68 -2.23
C SER A 81 14.82 -25.79 -3.28
N LEU A 82 13.53 -25.46 -3.09
CA LEU A 82 12.80 -24.58 -4.02
C LEU A 82 13.29 -23.14 -3.95
N PRO A 83 13.09 -22.36 -5.05
CA PRO A 83 13.28 -20.91 -5.01
C PRO A 83 12.48 -20.26 -3.86
N GLU A 84 12.99 -19.16 -3.32
CA GLU A 84 12.44 -18.52 -2.11
C GLU A 84 10.92 -18.26 -2.19
N VAL A 85 10.43 -17.74 -3.30
CA VAL A 85 8.99 -17.46 -3.51
C VAL A 85 8.16 -18.75 -3.41
N GLU A 86 8.59 -19.83 -4.04
CA GLU A 86 7.88 -21.10 -4.01
C GLU A 86 7.99 -21.78 -2.64
N ARG A 87 9.16 -21.68 -1.99
CA ARG A 87 9.35 -22.16 -0.63
C ARG A 87 8.42 -21.46 0.35
N ARG A 88 8.34 -20.12 0.32
CA ARG A 88 7.43 -19.34 1.17
C ARG A 88 5.97 -19.75 0.96
N ARG A 89 5.58 -20.00 -0.27
CA ARG A 89 4.21 -20.44 -0.61
C ARG A 89 3.88 -21.84 -0.09
N LEU A 90 4.77 -22.79 -0.30
CA LEU A 90 4.48 -24.21 -0.10
C LEU A 90 4.91 -24.70 1.28
N LEU A 91 6.04 -24.23 1.81
CA LEU A 91 6.56 -24.62 3.12
C LEU A 91 5.91 -23.75 4.22
N ASP A 92 5.92 -22.43 4.06
CA ASP A 92 5.46 -21.49 5.08
C ASP A 92 3.94 -21.24 4.99
N GLY A 93 3.31 -21.62 3.86
CA GLY A 93 1.89 -21.35 3.62
C GLY A 93 1.58 -19.86 3.47
N ASP A 94 2.54 -19.09 2.92
CA ASP A 94 2.46 -17.64 2.79
C ASP A 94 1.53 -17.25 1.62
N TRP A 95 0.38 -16.69 1.95
CA TRP A 95 -0.60 -16.20 0.99
C TRP A 95 -0.34 -14.79 0.48
N ASP A 96 0.68 -14.12 1.01
CA ASP A 96 1.07 -12.79 0.56
C ASP A 96 2.04 -12.84 -0.62
N VAL A 97 2.67 -13.97 -0.89
CA VAL A 97 3.61 -14.15 -1.99
C VAL A 97 2.89 -14.66 -3.24
N ALA A 98 2.92 -13.87 -4.31
CA ALA A 98 2.41 -14.26 -5.62
C ALA A 98 3.56 -14.62 -6.57
N GLU A 99 3.38 -15.67 -7.39
CA GLU A 99 4.31 -15.97 -8.47
C GLU A 99 4.37 -14.83 -9.48
N GLY A 100 5.58 -14.38 -9.82
CA GLY A 100 5.77 -13.20 -10.67
C GLY A 100 5.44 -11.87 -10.02
N ALA A 101 5.33 -11.83 -8.68
CA ALA A 101 5.21 -10.57 -7.96
C ALA A 101 6.44 -9.68 -8.18
N ALA A 102 6.20 -8.38 -8.35
CA ALA A 102 7.26 -7.41 -8.58
C ALA A 102 8.12 -7.17 -7.33
N PHE A 103 7.59 -7.43 -6.13
CA PHE A 103 8.24 -7.15 -4.84
C PHE A 103 8.19 -8.40 -3.94
N ALA A 104 8.93 -9.44 -4.35
CA ALA A 104 8.98 -10.72 -3.64
C ALA A 104 9.62 -10.60 -2.24
N GLU A 105 10.50 -9.62 -2.03
CA GLU A 105 11.11 -9.31 -0.75
C GLU A 105 10.16 -8.73 0.29
N PHE A 106 8.99 -8.23 -0.13
CA PHE A 106 7.98 -7.75 0.82
C PHE A 106 7.50 -8.90 1.70
N ASN A 107 7.56 -8.67 3.01
CA ASN A 107 7.13 -9.63 4.03
C ASN A 107 6.37 -8.89 5.12
N ARG A 108 5.13 -9.27 5.41
CA ARG A 108 4.30 -8.61 6.43
C ARG A 108 4.94 -8.57 7.82
N PRO A 109 5.46 -9.67 8.38
CA PRO A 109 6.12 -9.63 9.68
C PRO A 109 7.26 -8.63 9.77
N THR A 110 7.93 -8.37 8.64
CA THR A 110 9.08 -7.48 8.57
C THR A 110 8.71 -6.03 8.26
N HIS A 111 7.79 -5.82 7.31
CA HIS A 111 7.51 -4.50 6.73
C HIS A 111 6.25 -3.84 7.28
N VAL A 112 5.38 -4.60 7.96
CA VAL A 112 4.14 -4.07 8.53
C VAL A 112 4.25 -4.01 10.04
N CYS A 113 3.84 -2.90 10.62
CA CYS A 113 3.83 -2.71 12.08
C CYS A 113 2.49 -2.15 12.55
N GLU A 114 2.21 -2.33 13.83
CA GLU A 114 1.06 -1.67 14.45
C GLU A 114 1.26 -0.16 14.51
N PRO A 115 0.18 0.63 14.37
CA PRO A 115 0.25 2.07 14.48
C PRO A 115 0.77 2.53 15.84
N PHE A 116 1.61 3.55 15.83
CA PHE A 116 2.08 4.24 17.02
C PHE A 116 2.07 5.76 16.80
N GLU A 117 2.15 6.53 17.87
CA GLU A 117 2.24 7.98 17.78
C GLU A 117 3.62 8.39 17.24
N LEU A 118 3.61 8.97 16.04
CA LEU A 118 4.84 9.39 15.37
C LEU A 118 5.43 10.66 16.01
N PRO A 119 6.74 10.71 16.29
CA PRO A 119 7.39 11.88 16.82
C PRO A 119 7.12 13.14 15.98
N ARG A 120 6.85 14.27 16.63
CA ARG A 120 6.56 15.54 15.95
C ARG A 120 7.72 16.06 15.10
N GLY A 121 8.93 15.72 15.45
CA GLY A 121 10.14 16.12 14.72
C GLY A 121 10.39 15.35 13.42
N TRP A 122 9.64 14.29 13.15
CA TRP A 122 9.77 13.57 11.89
C TRP A 122 9.06 14.33 10.76
N PRO A 123 9.77 14.71 9.70
CA PRO A 123 9.15 15.39 8.56
C PRO A 123 8.08 14.51 7.91
N ARG A 124 6.92 15.14 7.62
CA ARG A 124 5.76 14.47 7.01
C ARG A 124 5.70 14.77 5.52
N PHE A 125 5.31 13.78 4.77
CA PHE A 125 5.16 13.83 3.32
C PHE A 125 3.81 13.26 2.93
N ARG A 126 3.28 13.74 1.82
CA ARG A 126 2.06 13.21 1.23
C ARG A 126 2.28 12.97 -0.25
N THR A 127 1.75 11.85 -0.76
CA THR A 127 1.72 11.56 -2.19
C THR A 127 0.34 11.11 -2.61
N ALA A 128 -0.01 11.36 -3.86
CA ALA A 128 -1.30 10.96 -4.40
C ALA A 128 -1.17 10.44 -5.84
N ASP A 129 -1.82 9.31 -6.08
CA ASP A 129 -2.21 8.82 -7.39
C ASP A 129 -3.72 9.04 -7.52
N TYR A 130 -4.14 9.93 -8.43
CA TYR A 130 -5.53 10.33 -8.59
C TYR A 130 -6.24 9.52 -9.67
N GLY A 131 -7.36 8.92 -9.32
CA GLY A 131 -8.31 8.31 -10.23
C GLY A 131 -9.74 8.69 -9.86
N TYR A 132 -10.63 8.83 -10.84
CA TYR A 132 -12.07 9.00 -10.60
C TYR A 132 -12.80 7.67 -10.76
N SER A 133 -12.70 7.04 -11.92
CA SER A 133 -13.27 5.71 -12.19
C SER A 133 -12.44 4.59 -11.57
N SER A 134 -11.13 4.71 -11.58
CA SER A 134 -10.18 3.93 -10.79
C SER A 134 -10.01 4.53 -9.39
N PRO A 135 -9.45 3.79 -8.43
CA PRO A 135 -9.19 4.35 -7.10
C PRO A 135 -8.21 5.52 -7.13
N SER A 136 -8.47 6.54 -6.31
CA SER A 136 -7.45 7.46 -5.84
C SER A 136 -6.75 6.84 -4.64
N CYS A 137 -5.44 6.88 -4.59
CA CYS A 137 -4.64 6.49 -3.44
C CYS A 137 -3.82 7.68 -2.94
N ILE A 138 -4.03 8.06 -1.71
CA ILE A 138 -3.22 9.04 -1.01
C ILE A 138 -2.47 8.32 0.10
N LEU A 139 -1.15 8.49 0.15
CA LEU A 139 -0.29 7.96 1.19
C LEU A 139 0.38 9.09 1.95
N TRP A 140 0.40 8.96 3.28
CA TRP A 140 1.16 9.83 4.17
C TRP A 140 2.34 9.06 4.72
N GLY A 141 3.52 9.63 4.54
CA GLY A 141 4.77 9.08 5.04
C GLY A 141 5.48 10.02 5.98
N ALA A 142 6.21 9.45 6.91
CA ALA A 142 7.14 10.16 7.79
C ALA A 142 8.53 9.59 7.62
N VAL A 143 9.56 10.41 7.83
CA VAL A 143 10.95 9.96 7.77
C VAL A 143 11.57 10.14 9.15
N ASP A 144 12.16 9.06 9.69
CA ASP A 144 12.86 9.11 10.96
C ASP A 144 14.27 9.70 10.84
N HIS A 145 15.00 9.75 11.95
CA HIS A 145 16.35 10.31 11.99
C HIS A 145 17.38 9.49 11.21
N ASP A 146 17.12 8.20 11.01
CA ASP A 146 17.98 7.29 10.24
C ASP A 146 17.65 7.28 8.74
N GLY A 147 16.62 8.04 8.34
CA GLY A 147 16.15 8.12 6.96
C GLY A 147 15.19 7.00 6.54
N ASN A 148 14.71 6.20 7.50
CA ASN A 148 13.71 5.18 7.22
C ASN A 148 12.36 5.83 6.98
N LEU A 149 11.61 5.26 6.02
CA LEU A 149 10.31 5.74 5.61
C LEU A 149 9.20 4.94 6.31
N TRP A 150 8.28 5.65 6.97
CA TRP A 150 7.13 5.10 7.67
C TRP A 150 5.85 5.54 6.99
N ILE A 151 5.11 4.63 6.36
CA ILE A 151 3.79 4.92 5.78
C ILE A 151 2.77 4.75 6.90
N TYR A 152 2.21 5.88 7.37
CA TYR A 152 1.39 5.86 8.58
C TYR A 152 -0.11 6.05 8.35
N ARG A 153 -0.50 6.48 7.14
CA ARG A 153 -1.91 6.66 6.78
C ARG A 153 -2.12 6.45 5.30
N GLU A 154 -3.29 5.92 4.97
CA GLU A 154 -3.78 5.68 3.62
C GLU A 154 -5.20 6.21 3.49
N LEU A 155 -5.50 6.91 2.38
CA LEU A 155 -6.85 7.17 1.90
C LEU A 155 -6.98 6.50 0.52
N TYR A 156 -7.90 5.55 0.42
CA TYR A 156 -8.12 4.79 -0.80
C TYR A 156 -9.59 4.82 -1.17
N SER A 157 -9.95 5.53 -2.23
CA SER A 157 -11.36 5.75 -2.57
C SER A 157 -11.56 5.90 -4.07
N LYS A 158 -12.81 5.67 -4.52
CA LYS A 158 -13.25 5.89 -5.90
C LYS A 158 -14.30 7.00 -5.95
N ARG A 159 -14.45 7.61 -7.13
CA ARG A 159 -15.54 8.56 -7.44
C ARG A 159 -15.51 9.85 -6.62
N LEU A 160 -14.35 10.22 -6.09
CA LEU A 160 -14.16 11.54 -5.52
C LEU A 160 -13.68 12.51 -6.60
N THR A 161 -14.35 13.65 -6.72
CA THR A 161 -13.87 14.77 -7.52
C THR A 161 -12.61 15.36 -6.88
N ALA A 162 -11.86 16.16 -7.61
CA ALA A 162 -10.66 16.82 -7.08
C ALA A 162 -10.96 17.66 -5.83
N ASP A 163 -12.13 18.36 -5.81
CA ASP A 163 -12.58 19.14 -4.65
C ASP A 163 -12.88 18.24 -3.45
N ALA A 164 -13.70 17.20 -3.66
CA ALA A 164 -14.07 16.27 -2.59
C ALA A 164 -12.87 15.51 -2.03
N LEU A 165 -11.89 15.18 -2.88
CA LEU A 165 -10.65 14.56 -2.43
C LEU A 165 -9.79 15.54 -1.62
N ALA A 166 -9.77 16.83 -2.01
CA ALA A 166 -9.09 17.86 -1.25
C ALA A 166 -9.69 18.03 0.14
N ASP A 167 -11.03 18.04 0.25
CA ASP A 167 -11.73 18.11 1.53
C ASP A 167 -11.42 16.90 2.42
N ALA A 168 -11.42 15.69 1.86
CA ALA A 168 -11.06 14.46 2.57
C ALA A 168 -9.59 14.46 3.05
N ILE A 169 -8.68 15.07 2.29
CA ILE A 169 -7.28 15.25 2.71
C ILE A 169 -7.20 16.20 3.90
N PHE A 170 -7.90 17.34 3.86
CA PHE A 170 -7.92 18.29 4.99
C PHE A 170 -8.49 17.67 6.26
N GLU A 171 -9.58 16.89 6.13
CA GLU A 171 -10.16 16.15 7.26
C GLU A 171 -9.14 15.17 7.86
N ALA A 172 -8.46 14.41 7.00
CA ALA A 172 -7.44 13.45 7.43
C ALA A 172 -6.23 14.10 8.12
N GLU A 173 -5.91 15.35 7.77
CA GLU A 173 -4.75 16.11 8.29
C GLU A 173 -5.09 17.08 9.43
N ALA A 174 -6.34 17.10 9.92
CA ALA A 174 -6.81 18.12 10.85
C ALA A 174 -5.93 18.30 12.12
N TYR A 175 -5.23 17.24 12.52
CA TYR A 175 -4.37 17.23 13.71
C TYR A 175 -2.89 16.95 13.38
N ASP A 176 -2.54 16.86 12.10
CA ASP A 176 -1.17 16.61 11.69
C ASP A 176 -0.33 17.89 11.68
N PRO A 177 0.98 17.80 11.89
CA PRO A 177 1.87 18.90 11.60
C PRO A 177 1.88 19.20 10.08
N PRO A 178 2.29 20.42 9.68
CA PRO A 178 2.37 20.78 8.26
C PRO A 178 3.18 19.77 7.45
N MET A 179 2.69 19.43 6.25
CA MET A 179 3.41 18.58 5.32
C MET A 179 4.67 19.28 4.82
N TYR A 180 5.80 18.58 4.91
CA TYR A 180 7.08 19.08 4.44
C TYR A 180 7.08 19.18 2.90
N ALA A 181 6.56 18.17 2.21
CA ALA A 181 6.32 18.20 0.78
C ALA A 181 5.15 17.29 0.39
N SER A 182 4.50 17.61 -0.73
CA SER A 182 3.38 16.84 -1.26
C SER A 182 3.56 16.66 -2.76
N VAL A 183 3.38 15.43 -3.24
CA VAL A 183 3.55 15.07 -4.65
C VAL A 183 2.27 14.42 -5.18
N LEU A 184 1.84 14.88 -6.35
CA LEU A 184 0.68 14.37 -7.07
C LEU A 184 1.14 13.82 -8.42
N ASP A 185 0.46 12.80 -8.94
CA ASP A 185 0.74 12.28 -10.27
C ASP A 185 0.81 13.40 -11.30
N LYS A 186 1.88 13.40 -12.09
CA LYS A 186 2.17 14.43 -13.12
C LYS A 186 1.03 14.56 -14.14
N SER A 187 0.30 13.50 -14.46
CA SER A 187 -0.83 13.55 -15.39
C SER A 187 -1.95 14.50 -14.93
N CYS A 188 -2.05 14.74 -13.61
CA CYS A 188 -3.03 15.64 -13.02
C CYS A 188 -2.87 17.12 -13.37
N TRP A 189 -1.73 17.51 -13.98
CA TRP A 189 -1.52 18.86 -14.54
C TRP A 189 -2.06 19.02 -15.96
N ASN A 190 -2.43 17.91 -16.62
CA ASN A 190 -3.02 17.97 -17.95
C ASN A 190 -4.38 18.67 -17.89
N ARG A 191 -4.58 19.67 -18.77
CA ARG A 191 -5.84 20.40 -18.88
C ARG A 191 -6.77 19.71 -19.86
N VAL A 192 -8.02 19.58 -19.50
CA VAL A 192 -9.11 19.31 -20.44
C VAL A 192 -9.66 20.65 -20.91
N ALA A 193 -9.98 20.79 -22.19
CA ALA A 193 -10.41 22.04 -22.79
C ALA A 193 -11.47 22.77 -21.96
N GLY A 194 -11.17 24.00 -21.55
CA GLY A 194 -12.09 24.88 -20.82
C GLY A 194 -12.21 24.64 -19.30
N ALA A 195 -11.51 23.65 -18.73
CA ALA A 195 -11.58 23.35 -17.29
C ALA A 195 -10.18 23.43 -16.62
N PRO A 196 -10.11 23.77 -15.32
CA PRO A 196 -8.87 23.66 -14.57
C PRO A 196 -8.43 22.19 -14.50
N SER A 197 -7.12 21.95 -14.44
CA SER A 197 -6.59 20.60 -14.20
C SER A 197 -6.92 20.13 -12.77
N VAL A 198 -6.88 18.82 -12.54
CA VAL A 198 -7.05 18.23 -11.20
C VAL A 198 -6.11 18.88 -10.19
N ALA A 199 -4.84 19.04 -10.55
CA ALA A 199 -3.84 19.70 -9.70
C ALA A 199 -4.23 21.16 -9.40
N GLN A 200 -4.67 21.93 -10.41
CA GLN A 200 -5.09 23.31 -10.21
C GLN A 200 -6.31 23.43 -9.29
N THR A 201 -7.30 22.55 -9.45
CA THR A 201 -8.47 22.51 -8.57
C THR A 201 -8.06 22.28 -7.11
N MET A 202 -7.21 21.28 -6.84
CA MET A 202 -6.73 21.01 -5.48
C MET A 202 -5.87 22.16 -4.92
N ILE A 203 -5.05 22.80 -5.76
CA ILE A 203 -4.23 23.96 -5.36
C ILE A 203 -5.10 25.16 -5.00
N GLN A 204 -6.17 25.40 -5.75
CA GLN A 204 -7.16 26.45 -5.42
C GLN A 204 -7.88 26.20 -4.10
N ARG A 205 -8.02 24.92 -3.71
CA ARG A 205 -8.54 24.53 -2.38
C ARG A 205 -7.50 24.69 -1.27
N GLY A 206 -6.26 25.02 -1.57
CA GLY A 206 -5.21 25.29 -0.59
C GLY A 206 -4.20 24.17 -0.39
N ILE A 207 -4.30 23.06 -1.13
CA ILE A 207 -3.30 21.98 -1.05
C ILE A 207 -2.13 22.33 -1.97
N ARG A 208 -0.91 22.32 -1.41
CA ARG A 208 0.30 22.49 -2.22
C ARG A 208 0.71 21.14 -2.80
N TRP A 209 0.85 21.08 -4.13
CA TRP A 209 1.30 19.89 -4.85
C TRP A 209 2.52 20.19 -5.72
N LEU A 210 3.45 19.24 -5.74
CA LEU A 210 4.53 19.16 -6.72
C LEU A 210 4.19 18.03 -7.70
N PRO A 211 4.58 18.12 -8.98
CA PRO A 211 4.42 17.02 -9.92
C PRO A 211 5.33 15.84 -9.55
N SER A 212 4.81 14.62 -9.71
CA SER A 212 5.58 13.41 -9.48
C SER A 212 6.72 13.24 -10.50
N ASN A 213 7.78 12.56 -10.09
CA ASN A 213 8.75 12.02 -11.02
C ASN A 213 8.14 10.84 -11.77
N SER A 214 8.13 10.89 -13.10
CA SER A 214 7.55 9.87 -13.97
C SER A 214 8.49 8.69 -14.27
N ASP A 215 9.74 8.71 -13.78
CA ASP A 215 10.69 7.61 -13.98
C ASP A 215 10.27 6.40 -13.13
N ARG A 216 9.57 5.46 -13.80
CA ARG A 216 9.04 4.25 -13.17
C ARG A 216 10.15 3.30 -12.75
N MET A 217 11.20 3.19 -13.57
CA MET A 217 12.29 2.24 -13.33
C MET A 217 13.10 2.63 -12.09
N SER A 218 13.53 3.90 -12.03
CA SER A 218 14.25 4.42 -10.87
C SER A 218 13.40 4.33 -9.61
N GLY A 219 12.09 4.60 -9.73
CA GLY A 219 11.16 4.52 -8.60
C GLY A 219 10.96 3.09 -8.09
N LYS A 220 10.87 2.11 -8.99
CA LYS A 220 10.80 0.69 -8.62
C LYS A 220 12.08 0.25 -7.93
N LEU A 221 13.25 0.60 -8.50
CA LEU A 221 14.55 0.29 -7.90
C LEU A 221 14.71 0.89 -6.50
N GLU A 222 14.25 2.13 -6.32
CA GLU A 222 14.30 2.78 -5.00
C GLU A 222 13.40 2.08 -3.98
N LEU A 223 12.23 1.57 -4.39
CA LEU A 223 11.37 0.78 -3.53
C LEU A 223 12.03 -0.56 -3.16
N HIS A 224 12.65 -1.27 -4.12
CA HIS A 224 13.44 -2.48 -3.82
C HIS A 224 14.50 -2.24 -2.75
N LYS A 225 15.29 -1.16 -2.88
CA LYS A 225 16.31 -0.79 -1.88
C LYS A 225 15.73 -0.57 -0.49
N ARG A 226 14.51 -0.05 -0.39
CA ARG A 226 13.85 0.21 0.89
C ARG A 226 13.24 -1.03 1.51
N LEU A 227 12.83 -2.00 0.68
CA LEU A 227 12.30 -3.27 1.14
C LEU A 227 13.40 -4.24 1.58
N GLN A 228 14.62 -4.12 1.04
CA GLN A 228 15.73 -4.94 1.46
C GLN A 228 16.12 -4.66 2.92
N LEU A 229 16.50 -5.71 3.63
CA LEU A 229 17.04 -5.59 4.98
C LEU A 229 18.41 -4.90 4.91
N ASN A 230 18.61 -3.94 5.78
CA ASN A 230 19.91 -3.32 5.98
C ASN A 230 20.85 -4.34 6.65
N GLU A 231 22.04 -4.55 6.11
CA GLU A 231 23.01 -5.53 6.62
C GLU A 231 23.44 -5.24 8.05
N ASP A 232 23.53 -3.97 8.44
CA ASP A 232 23.97 -3.54 9.76
C ASP A 232 22.89 -3.68 10.83
N SER A 233 21.64 -3.29 10.50
CA SER A 233 20.52 -3.25 11.47
C SER A 233 19.61 -4.47 11.41
N GLY A 234 19.62 -5.22 10.31
CA GLY A 234 18.65 -6.30 10.05
C GLY A 234 17.22 -5.79 9.79
N GLU A 235 17.01 -4.47 9.69
CA GLU A 235 15.68 -3.84 9.52
C GLU A 235 15.55 -3.24 8.12
N PRO A 236 14.33 -3.22 7.53
CA PRO A 236 14.09 -2.58 6.25
C PRO A 236 14.02 -1.05 6.42
N ARG A 237 14.30 -0.34 5.35
CA ARG A 237 14.17 1.13 5.32
C ARG A 237 12.76 1.62 4.98
N LEU A 238 11.78 0.72 4.93
CA LEU A 238 10.37 0.99 4.74
C LEU A 238 9.55 0.19 5.73
N LYS A 239 8.74 0.87 6.51
CA LYS A 239 7.71 0.28 7.38
C LYS A 239 6.34 0.86 7.02
N ILE A 240 5.32 0.03 7.12
CA ILE A 240 3.94 0.37 6.76
C ILE A 240 3.05 0.06 7.96
N PHE A 241 2.22 1.01 8.38
CA PHE A 241 1.24 0.75 9.43
C PHE A 241 0.17 -0.22 8.95
N SER A 242 -0.24 -1.13 9.82
CA SER A 242 -1.26 -2.16 9.52
C SER A 242 -2.60 -1.55 9.06
N THR A 243 -2.85 -0.27 9.36
CA THR A 243 -4.01 0.51 8.91
C THR A 243 -3.97 0.89 7.44
N CYS A 244 -2.81 0.84 6.77
CA CYS A 244 -2.69 1.07 5.32
C CYS A 244 -3.08 -0.20 4.54
N THR A 245 -4.33 -0.60 4.67
CA THR A 245 -4.82 -1.93 4.31
C THR A 245 -4.74 -2.24 2.82
N ASN A 246 -4.94 -1.24 1.94
CA ASN A 246 -4.85 -1.44 0.50
C ASN A 246 -3.40 -1.57 0.04
N LEU A 247 -2.49 -0.73 0.55
CA LEU A 247 -1.07 -0.84 0.26
C LEU A 247 -0.52 -2.21 0.70
N VAL A 248 -0.81 -2.61 1.95
CA VAL A 248 -0.39 -3.90 2.51
C VAL A 248 -0.96 -5.09 1.71
N ARG A 249 -2.15 -4.94 1.14
CA ARG A 249 -2.81 -5.97 0.33
C ARG A 249 -2.25 -6.05 -1.09
N THR A 250 -2.04 -4.91 -1.75
CA THR A 250 -1.71 -4.87 -3.18
C THR A 250 -0.22 -5.03 -3.46
N LEU A 251 0.65 -4.47 -2.63
CA LEU A 251 2.09 -4.47 -2.86
C LEU A 251 2.68 -5.88 -3.07
N PRO A 252 2.38 -6.89 -2.24
CA PRO A 252 2.94 -8.23 -2.42
C PRO A 252 2.35 -9.00 -3.62
N THR A 253 1.28 -8.53 -4.21
CA THR A 253 0.56 -9.25 -5.27
C THR A 253 0.66 -8.57 -6.64
N ILE A 254 1.27 -7.39 -6.71
CA ILE A 254 1.40 -6.67 -7.98
C ILE A 254 2.36 -7.44 -8.91
N PRO A 255 1.91 -7.84 -10.12
CA PRO A 255 2.74 -8.64 -11.01
C PRO A 255 3.73 -7.78 -11.79
N LEU A 256 4.79 -8.41 -12.26
CA LEU A 256 5.65 -7.85 -13.30
C LEU A 256 4.87 -7.75 -14.62
N SER A 257 5.17 -6.72 -15.40
CA SER A 257 4.60 -6.56 -16.73
C SER A 257 5.05 -7.68 -17.66
N ARG A 258 4.12 -8.24 -18.43
CA ARG A 258 4.42 -9.28 -19.42
C ARG A 258 5.21 -8.75 -20.61
N THR A 259 5.12 -7.45 -20.90
CA THR A 259 5.79 -6.80 -22.03
C THR A 259 7.09 -6.11 -21.64
N ASN A 260 7.25 -5.76 -20.39
CA ASN A 260 8.46 -5.18 -19.82
C ASN A 260 8.70 -5.75 -18.42
N SER A 261 9.49 -6.81 -18.33
CA SER A 261 9.78 -7.50 -17.06
C SER A 261 10.47 -6.63 -16.02
N GLU A 262 10.95 -5.45 -16.41
CA GLU A 262 11.57 -4.49 -15.49
C GLU A 262 10.54 -3.58 -14.80
N ASP A 263 9.30 -3.50 -15.28
CA ASP A 263 8.22 -2.70 -14.69
C ASP A 263 7.08 -3.59 -14.14
N VAL A 264 6.19 -3.00 -13.37
CA VAL A 264 4.97 -3.65 -12.91
C VAL A 264 3.90 -3.63 -13.99
N ASP A 265 2.93 -4.54 -13.91
CA ASP A 265 1.78 -4.54 -14.81
C ASP A 265 0.79 -3.42 -14.43
N THR A 266 0.75 -2.36 -15.23
CA THR A 266 -0.13 -1.20 -15.06
C THR A 266 -1.62 -1.51 -15.29
N LYS A 267 -1.97 -2.70 -15.72
CA LYS A 267 -3.36 -3.18 -15.78
C LYS A 267 -3.84 -3.79 -14.47
N SER A 268 -2.92 -4.04 -13.55
CA SER A 268 -3.23 -4.50 -12.20
C SER A 268 -3.66 -3.34 -11.30
N GLU A 269 -3.99 -3.63 -10.05
CA GLU A 269 -4.34 -2.62 -9.04
C GLU A 269 -3.05 -1.97 -8.49
N ASP A 270 -2.45 -1.05 -9.28
CA ASP A 270 -1.14 -0.44 -9.01
C ASP A 270 -1.20 0.94 -8.31
N HIS A 271 -2.39 1.46 -8.02
CA HIS A 271 -2.57 2.82 -7.48
C HIS A 271 -1.82 3.08 -6.17
N ALA A 272 -1.85 2.12 -5.23
CA ALA A 272 -1.12 2.26 -3.97
C ALA A 272 0.40 2.16 -4.17
N TYR A 273 0.83 1.32 -5.12
CA TYR A 273 2.22 1.23 -5.52
C TYR A 273 2.70 2.54 -6.16
N ASP A 274 1.93 3.13 -7.08
CA ASP A 274 2.33 4.37 -7.73
C ASP A 274 2.44 5.53 -6.73
N ALA A 275 1.48 5.66 -5.80
CA ALA A 275 1.59 6.62 -4.71
C ALA A 275 2.83 6.38 -3.82
N LEU A 276 3.14 5.12 -3.47
CA LEU A 276 4.34 4.77 -2.72
C LEU A 276 5.62 5.06 -3.50
N ARG A 277 5.65 4.75 -4.79
CA ARG A 277 6.76 5.03 -5.69
C ARG A 277 7.07 6.52 -5.75
N TYR A 278 6.04 7.38 -5.86
CA TYR A 278 6.24 8.84 -5.83
C TYR A 278 6.87 9.29 -4.51
N LEU A 279 6.48 8.68 -3.40
CA LEU A 279 7.05 9.00 -2.09
C LEU A 279 8.52 8.57 -1.98
N CYS A 280 8.84 7.38 -2.48
CA CYS A 280 10.23 6.89 -2.54
C CYS A 280 11.11 7.79 -3.43
N MET A 281 10.59 8.25 -4.58
CA MET A 281 11.31 9.16 -5.47
C MET A 281 11.48 10.56 -4.89
N LEU A 282 10.53 11.03 -4.09
CA LEU A 282 10.65 12.29 -3.36
C LEU A 282 11.78 12.24 -2.31
N ARG A 283 12.02 11.04 -1.76
CA ARG A 283 12.98 10.79 -0.67
C ARG A 283 13.92 9.64 -1.04
N GLN A 284 14.65 9.78 -2.16
CA GLN A 284 15.67 8.78 -2.54
C GLN A 284 16.68 8.56 -1.42
N ILE A 285 17.12 7.32 -1.24
CA ILE A 285 18.25 6.98 -0.37
C ILE A 285 19.53 7.44 -1.08
N ASN A 286 19.86 8.70 -0.92
CA ASN A 286 21.14 9.22 -1.37
C ASN A 286 22.06 9.38 -0.15
N ASN A 287 23.28 8.91 -0.27
CA ASN A 287 24.35 9.12 0.72
C ASN A 287 24.80 10.60 0.82
N THR A 288 24.06 11.53 0.22
CA THR A 288 24.37 12.96 0.19
C THR A 288 23.44 13.72 1.12
N ASN A 289 24.05 14.29 2.12
CA ASN A 289 23.61 15.23 3.13
C ASN A 289 22.21 15.89 2.97
N PHE A 290 21.40 15.71 4.00
CA PHE A 290 20.11 16.33 4.27
C PHE A 290 20.11 17.87 4.07
N SER A 291 21.24 18.54 4.22
CA SER A 291 21.42 19.98 4.13
C SER A 291 21.25 20.57 2.72
N SER A 292 21.56 19.83 1.68
CA SER A 292 21.50 20.36 0.29
C SER A 292 20.09 20.44 -0.29
N TRP A 293 19.14 19.69 0.28
CA TRP A 293 17.77 19.62 -0.21
C TRP A 293 16.86 20.66 0.46
N SER A 294 17.08 20.94 1.74
CA SER A 294 16.36 22.00 2.45
C SER A 294 16.55 23.39 1.81
N ASN A 295 17.70 23.61 1.18
CA ASN A 295 17.99 24.86 0.49
C ASN A 295 17.27 24.98 -0.86
N ARG A 296 17.09 23.87 -1.62
CA ARG A 296 16.37 23.90 -2.90
C ARG A 296 14.86 24.17 -2.79
N ILE A 297 14.23 23.78 -1.68
CA ILE A 297 12.79 24.06 -1.45
C ILE A 297 12.57 25.48 -0.96
N LYS A 298 13.52 26.06 -0.22
CA LYS A 298 13.45 27.48 0.18
C LYS A 298 13.47 28.42 -1.02
N ASP A 299 14.22 28.05 -2.08
CA ASP A 299 14.35 28.87 -3.28
C ASP A 299 13.14 28.75 -4.25
N THR A 300 12.28 27.73 -4.09
CA THR A 300 11.10 27.51 -4.96
C THR A 300 9.76 27.74 -4.27
N ALA A 301 9.75 27.95 -2.97
CA ALA A 301 8.52 28.27 -2.25
C ALA A 301 8.23 29.77 -2.39
N PRO A 302 7.06 30.17 -2.97
CA PRO A 302 6.66 31.58 -2.90
C PRO A 302 6.53 31.98 -1.43
N GLU A 303 7.10 33.11 -1.07
CA GLU A 303 6.97 33.67 0.27
C GLU A 303 5.50 33.74 0.69
N PRO A 304 5.16 33.45 1.97
CA PRO A 304 3.81 33.62 2.45
C PRO A 304 3.44 35.12 2.30
N ARG A 305 2.46 35.41 1.46
CA ARG A 305 1.87 36.75 1.42
C ARG A 305 1.18 36.94 2.76
N ASP A 306 1.65 37.89 3.53
CA ASP A 306 0.95 38.41 4.70
C ASP A 306 -0.49 38.76 4.30
N ILE A 307 -1.45 38.07 4.86
CA ILE A 307 -2.85 38.48 4.78
C ILE A 307 -2.99 39.63 5.74
N VAL A 308 -2.79 40.84 5.23
CA VAL A 308 -3.18 42.06 5.95
C VAL A 308 -4.70 42.07 5.93
N PHE A 309 -5.30 41.88 7.11
CA PHE A 309 -6.70 42.20 7.34
C PHE A 309 -6.89 43.68 7.11
N GLY A 310 -7.43 44.09 5.96
CA GLY A 310 -7.98 45.41 5.73
C GLY A 310 -9.44 45.41 6.18
N TYR A 311 -9.82 46.41 6.94
CA TYR A 311 -11.16 46.73 7.43
C TYR A 311 -12.18 46.82 6.32
#